data_a1e69101c46324357032e558ac70fef2
#
_entry.id   a1e69101c46324357032e558ac70fef2
#
_cell.length_a   1.000
_cell.length_b   1.000
_cell.length_c   1.000
_cell.angle_alpha   90.00
_cell.angle_beta   90.00
_cell.angle_gamma   90.00
#
_symmetry.space_group_name_H-M   'P 1'
#
loop_
_entity.id
_entity.type
_entity.pdbx_description
1 polymer ?
#
loop_
_entity_poly.entity_id
_entity_poly.type
_entity_poly.pdbx_seq_one_letter_code
_entity_poly.pdbx_strand_id
1 'polypeptide(L)'
;MKYKYRHFNEFIYHVFLILFGVIMLYPLIWMFFSALKPNVEIFKNISLIPQTWTFENYISGWQGISGVTYGRFFANSFLIVFFAVIGNLLSCSLAAYAFGKLQFPLKNIWFMLMLGTLMLPIHVKLIPQYIMYNQFGWVNT
;
A
#
# COMPACT_ATOMS: atom_id res chain seq x y z
N MET A 1 38.14 11.00 -26.95
CA MET A 1 36.78 11.28 -27.42
C MET A 1 35.66 10.54 -26.63
N LYS A 2 35.86 9.31 -26.12
CA LYS A 2 34.82 8.55 -25.38
C LYS A 2 34.25 9.22 -24.10
N TYR A 3 35.06 9.98 -23.37
CA TYR A 3 34.64 10.62 -22.11
C TYR A 3 33.61 11.74 -22.30
N LYS A 4 33.69 12.51 -23.38
CA LYS A 4 32.78 13.63 -23.66
C LYS A 4 31.34 13.17 -23.97
N TYR A 5 31.19 12.03 -24.64
CA TYR A 5 29.87 11.46 -24.95
C TYR A 5 29.22 10.82 -23.71
N ARG A 6 30.00 10.36 -22.75
CA ARG A 6 29.48 9.77 -21.51
C ARG A 6 28.76 10.82 -20.66
N HIS A 7 29.37 11.97 -20.42
CA HIS A 7 28.77 13.06 -19.67
C HIS A 7 27.53 13.65 -20.37
N PHE A 8 27.52 13.69 -21.68
CA PHE A 8 26.37 14.15 -22.44
C PHE A 8 25.19 13.19 -22.32
N ASN A 9 25.42 11.89 -22.40
CA ASN A 9 24.40 10.88 -22.20
C ASN A 9 23.87 10.91 -20.75
N GLU A 10 24.76 11.01 -19.76
CA GLU A 10 24.38 11.12 -18.35
C GLU A 10 23.49 12.35 -18.11
N PHE A 11 23.82 13.48 -18.74
CA PHE A 11 23.00 14.71 -18.68
C PHE A 11 21.60 14.47 -19.26
N ILE A 12 21.51 13.87 -20.45
CA ILE A 12 20.21 13.56 -21.07
C ILE A 12 19.37 12.63 -20.18
N TYR A 13 19.99 11.60 -19.59
CA TYR A 13 19.29 10.70 -18.65
C TYR A 13 18.75 11.47 -17.44
N HIS A 14 19.51 12.36 -16.85
CA HIS A 14 19.05 13.15 -15.71
C HIS A 14 17.93 14.11 -16.09
N VAL A 15 18.00 14.77 -17.23
CA VAL A 15 16.94 15.62 -17.75
C VAL A 15 15.66 14.81 -17.96
N PHE A 16 15.77 13.64 -18.58
CA PHE A 16 14.63 12.75 -18.80
C PHE A 16 14.01 12.28 -17.47
N LEU A 17 14.84 11.85 -16.50
CA LEU A 17 14.37 11.43 -15.18
C LEU A 17 13.69 12.55 -14.42
N ILE A 18 14.22 13.77 -14.47
CA ILE A 18 13.61 14.94 -13.81
C ILE A 18 12.28 15.27 -14.46
N LEU A 19 12.23 15.32 -15.80
CA LEU A 19 11.00 15.60 -16.54
C LEU A 19 9.91 14.56 -16.22
N PHE A 20 10.27 13.30 -16.26
CA PHE A 20 9.37 12.20 -15.91
C PHE A 20 8.93 12.26 -14.44
N GLY A 21 9.85 12.58 -13.54
CA GLY A 21 9.56 12.79 -12.12
C GLY A 21 8.55 13.92 -11.88
N VAL A 22 8.72 15.06 -12.57
CA VAL A 22 7.78 16.19 -12.48
C VAL A 22 6.39 15.79 -12.99
N ILE A 23 6.31 15.06 -14.11
CA ILE A 23 5.03 14.56 -14.65
C ILE A 23 4.37 13.62 -13.63
N MET A 24 5.13 12.71 -12.98
CA MET A 24 4.61 11.80 -11.97
C MET A 24 4.20 12.52 -10.67
N LEU A 25 4.81 13.65 -10.34
CA LEU A 25 4.42 14.46 -9.19
C LEU A 25 3.16 15.27 -9.42
N TYR A 26 2.78 15.57 -10.68
CA TYR A 26 1.62 16.38 -10.99
C TYR A 26 0.32 15.89 -10.33
N PRO A 27 -0.07 14.61 -10.40
CA PRO A 27 -1.28 14.12 -9.73
C PRO A 27 -1.25 14.32 -8.21
N LEU A 28 -0.09 14.17 -7.58
CA LEU A 28 0.07 14.36 -6.14
C LEU A 28 -0.09 15.84 -5.75
N ILE A 29 0.52 16.72 -6.52
CA ILE A 29 0.40 18.17 -6.35
C ILE A 29 -1.06 18.59 -6.56
N TRP A 30 -1.70 18.09 -7.62
CA TRP A 30 -3.11 18.36 -7.89
C TRP A 30 -4.02 17.87 -6.77
N MET A 31 -3.79 16.66 -6.25
CA MET A 31 -4.52 16.11 -5.11
C MET A 31 -4.38 16.99 -3.87
N PHE A 32 -3.16 17.43 -3.57
CA PHE A 32 -2.88 18.30 -2.42
C PHE A 32 -3.65 19.61 -2.50
N PHE A 33 -3.57 20.31 -3.64
CA PHE A 33 -4.29 21.58 -3.82
C PHE A 33 -5.80 21.37 -3.92
N SER A 34 -6.27 20.29 -4.52
CA SER A 34 -7.71 19.98 -4.62
C SER A 34 -8.33 19.69 -3.26
N ALA A 35 -7.59 19.09 -2.33
CA ALA A 35 -8.06 18.89 -0.96
C ALA A 35 -8.33 20.21 -0.22
N LEU A 36 -7.73 21.33 -0.66
CA LEU A 36 -7.87 22.67 -0.10
C LEU A 36 -8.91 23.53 -0.85
N LYS A 37 -9.60 22.97 -1.86
CA LYS A 37 -10.64 23.65 -2.63
C LYS A 37 -12.03 23.30 -2.11
N PRO A 38 -13.01 24.23 -2.17
CA PRO A 38 -14.41 23.91 -2.02
C PRO A 38 -14.85 22.88 -3.07
N ASN A 39 -15.74 21.96 -2.72
CA ASN A 39 -16.23 20.88 -3.61
C ASN A 39 -16.75 21.41 -4.97
N VAL A 40 -17.38 22.59 -4.96
CA VAL A 40 -17.91 23.22 -6.17
C VAL A 40 -16.80 23.66 -7.12
N GLU A 41 -15.65 24.07 -6.59
CA GLU A 41 -14.51 24.56 -7.37
C GLU A 41 -13.72 23.40 -8.02
N ILE A 42 -13.68 22.23 -7.38
CA ILE A 42 -12.92 21.07 -7.88
C ILE A 42 -13.36 20.69 -9.29
N PHE A 43 -14.67 20.70 -9.55
CA PHE A 43 -15.23 20.29 -10.84
C PHE A 43 -15.45 21.43 -11.84
N LYS A 44 -15.54 22.67 -11.36
CA LYS A 44 -15.78 23.83 -12.23
C LYS A 44 -14.49 24.46 -12.76
N ASN A 45 -13.40 24.36 -12.01
CA ASN A 45 -12.18 25.08 -12.32
C ASN A 45 -10.97 24.14 -12.29
N ILE A 46 -10.39 23.93 -13.48
CA ILE A 46 -9.22 23.03 -13.68
C ILE A 46 -7.92 23.68 -13.17
N SER A 47 -7.97 24.91 -12.61
CA SER A 47 -6.77 25.57 -12.07
C SER A 47 -6.08 24.69 -11.01
N LEU A 48 -4.76 24.67 -11.00
CA LEU A 48 -4.00 23.93 -9.99
C LEU A 48 -4.18 24.57 -8.59
N ILE A 49 -4.09 25.90 -8.53
CA ILE A 49 -4.13 26.68 -7.29
C ILE A 49 -5.58 27.00 -6.92
N PRO A 50 -6.01 26.82 -5.65
CA PRO A 50 -7.32 27.21 -5.18
C PRO A 50 -7.55 28.72 -5.33
N GLN A 51 -8.74 29.12 -5.74
CA GLN A 51 -9.18 30.51 -5.67
C GLN A 51 -9.62 30.88 -4.25
N THR A 52 -10.31 29.93 -3.61
CA THR A 52 -10.68 30.02 -2.20
C THR A 52 -10.09 28.85 -1.43
N TRP A 53 -9.44 29.17 -0.31
CA TRP A 53 -8.80 28.15 0.53
C TRP A 53 -9.77 27.69 1.62
N THR A 54 -10.00 26.38 1.71
CA THR A 54 -10.84 25.78 2.74
C THR A 54 -10.21 24.53 3.32
N PHE A 55 -10.45 24.29 4.62
CA PHE A 55 -10.10 23.06 5.31
C PHE A 55 -11.31 22.16 5.55
N GLU A 56 -12.47 22.54 5.03
CA GLU A 56 -13.74 21.86 5.26
C GLU A 56 -13.70 20.39 4.79
N ASN A 57 -13.00 20.11 3.71
CA ASN A 57 -12.83 18.75 3.20
C ASN A 57 -12.11 17.85 4.18
N TYR A 58 -11.16 18.37 4.96
CA TYR A 58 -10.48 17.59 6.00
C TYR A 58 -11.40 17.35 7.19
N ILE A 59 -12.19 18.35 7.59
CA ILE A 59 -13.13 18.25 8.71
C ILE A 59 -14.25 17.25 8.36
N SER A 60 -14.87 17.42 7.20
CA SER A 60 -15.95 16.54 6.74
C SER A 60 -15.43 15.12 6.45
N GLY A 61 -14.25 14.99 5.85
CA GLY A 61 -13.59 13.70 5.64
C GLY A 61 -13.31 12.96 6.96
N TRP A 62 -12.90 13.68 8.01
CA TRP A 62 -12.64 13.07 9.31
C TRP A 62 -13.91 12.59 10.00
N GLN A 63 -15.07 13.23 9.76
CA GLN A 63 -16.37 12.81 10.26
C GLN A 63 -16.80 11.45 9.70
N GLY A 64 -16.24 11.02 8.57
CA GLY A 64 -16.43 9.71 7.99
C GLY A 64 -17.73 9.51 7.25
N ILE A 65 -18.17 8.26 7.15
CA ILE A 65 -19.34 7.84 6.38
C ILE A 65 -20.27 7.02 7.29
N SER A 66 -21.57 7.26 7.21
CA SER A 66 -22.59 6.47 7.92
C SER A 66 -22.38 6.41 9.44
N GLY A 67 -21.89 7.50 10.05
CA GLY A 67 -21.70 7.57 11.50
C GLY A 67 -20.41 6.93 12.02
N VAL A 68 -19.56 6.42 11.13
CA VAL A 68 -18.24 5.88 11.48
C VAL A 68 -17.16 6.89 11.12
N THR A 69 -16.43 7.38 12.11
CA THR A 69 -15.36 8.36 11.91
C THR A 69 -14.14 7.74 11.20
N TYR A 70 -13.42 8.55 10.42
CA TYR A 70 -12.19 8.12 9.75
C TYR A 70 -11.13 7.62 10.73
N GLY A 71 -11.08 8.21 11.94
CA GLY A 71 -10.21 7.75 13.01
C GLY A 71 -10.44 6.29 13.41
N ARG A 72 -11.68 5.80 13.36
CA ARG A 72 -11.99 4.39 13.64
C ARG A 72 -11.47 3.47 12.55
N PHE A 73 -11.61 3.86 11.29
CA PHE A 73 -11.00 3.11 10.17
C PHE A 73 -9.47 3.05 10.29
N PHE A 74 -8.86 4.18 10.67
CA PHE A 74 -7.40 4.25 10.86
C PHE A 74 -6.95 3.34 12.01
N ALA A 75 -7.63 3.40 13.15
CA ALA A 75 -7.31 2.56 14.32
C ALA A 75 -7.44 1.07 14.00
N ASN A 76 -8.50 0.67 13.31
CA ASN A 76 -8.70 -0.72 12.90
C ASN A 76 -7.62 -1.18 11.93
N SER A 77 -7.31 -0.36 10.92
CA SER A 77 -6.25 -0.68 9.95
C SER A 77 -4.89 -0.78 10.62
N PHE A 78 -4.58 0.16 11.52
CA PHE A 78 -3.33 0.14 12.27
C PHE A 78 -3.19 -1.12 13.13
N LEU A 79 -4.26 -1.49 13.84
CA LEU A 79 -4.27 -2.67 14.69
C LEU A 79 -4.04 -3.94 13.86
N ILE A 80 -4.77 -4.09 12.74
CA ILE A 80 -4.62 -5.25 11.85
C ILE A 80 -3.20 -5.32 11.28
N VAL A 81 -2.71 -4.21 10.74
CA VAL A 81 -1.36 -4.16 10.13
C VAL A 81 -0.28 -4.43 11.17
N PHE A 82 -0.39 -3.86 12.37
CA PHE A 82 0.59 -4.04 13.45
C PHE A 82 0.74 -5.52 13.81
N PHE A 83 -0.36 -6.22 14.09
CA PHE A 83 -0.31 -7.63 14.44
C PHE A 83 0.07 -8.52 13.25
N ALA A 84 -0.38 -8.19 12.04
CA ALA A 84 0.00 -8.93 10.84
C ALA A 84 1.50 -8.81 10.55
N VAL A 85 2.09 -7.62 10.68
CA VAL A 85 3.53 -7.41 10.47
C VAL A 85 4.35 -8.18 11.50
N ILE A 86 4.00 -8.06 12.79
CA ILE A 86 4.71 -8.79 13.86
C ILE A 86 4.60 -10.29 13.65
N GLY A 87 3.38 -10.80 13.41
CA GLY A 87 3.17 -12.21 13.16
C GLY A 87 3.96 -12.74 11.96
N ASN A 88 3.94 -11.99 10.85
CA ASN A 88 4.74 -12.33 9.67
C ASN A 88 6.24 -12.32 9.95
N LEU A 89 6.75 -11.27 10.60
CA LEU A 89 8.18 -11.17 10.90
C LEU A 89 8.65 -12.34 11.78
N LEU A 90 7.89 -12.67 12.82
CA LEU A 90 8.23 -13.77 13.70
C LEU A 90 8.17 -15.12 12.97
N SER A 91 7.07 -15.43 12.30
CA SER A 91 6.90 -16.70 11.60
C SER A 91 7.90 -16.89 10.46
N CYS A 92 8.11 -15.85 9.64
CA CYS A 92 9.07 -15.91 8.54
C CYS A 92 10.52 -16.02 9.04
N SER A 93 10.88 -15.29 10.11
CA SER A 93 12.22 -15.38 10.70
C SER A 93 12.51 -16.76 11.29
N LEU A 94 11.54 -17.33 12.01
CA LEU A 94 11.68 -18.67 12.57
C LEU A 94 11.76 -19.74 11.46
N ALA A 95 10.91 -19.64 10.45
CA ALA A 95 10.95 -20.54 9.31
C ALA A 95 12.26 -20.43 8.54
N ALA A 96 12.70 -19.20 8.25
CA ALA A 96 13.96 -18.95 7.57
C ALA A 96 15.17 -19.50 8.35
N TYR A 97 15.18 -19.31 9.67
CA TYR A 97 16.22 -19.86 10.53
C TYR A 97 16.20 -21.40 10.51
N ALA A 98 15.01 -22.00 10.67
CA ALA A 98 14.86 -23.46 10.68
C ALA A 98 15.33 -24.07 9.35
N PHE A 99 14.84 -23.56 8.22
CA PHE A 99 15.23 -24.06 6.91
C PHE A 99 16.64 -23.65 6.48
N GLY A 100 17.17 -22.53 6.96
CA GLY A 100 18.51 -22.08 6.62
C GLY A 100 19.61 -22.74 7.45
N LYS A 101 19.41 -22.90 8.74
CA LYS A 101 20.49 -23.28 9.69
C LYS A 101 20.31 -24.65 10.32
N LEU A 102 19.08 -25.14 10.55
CA LEU A 102 18.88 -26.39 11.25
C LEU A 102 18.88 -27.57 10.26
N GLN A 103 19.32 -28.73 10.77
CA GLN A 103 19.19 -30.02 10.11
C GLN A 103 18.14 -30.83 10.85
N PHE A 104 17.06 -31.17 10.18
CA PHE A 104 15.96 -31.98 10.74
C PHE A 104 15.42 -32.95 9.70
N PRO A 105 14.79 -34.06 10.14
CA PRO A 105 14.29 -35.07 9.23
C PRO A 105 13.23 -34.47 8.29
N LEU A 106 13.24 -34.94 7.03
CA LEU A 106 12.30 -34.53 5.99
C LEU A 106 12.32 -33.04 5.64
N LYS A 107 13.40 -32.31 5.98
CA LYS A 107 13.57 -30.86 5.72
C LYS A 107 13.18 -30.47 4.28
N ASN A 108 13.66 -31.22 3.30
CA ASN A 108 13.39 -30.94 1.89
C ASN A 108 11.92 -31.12 1.52
N ILE A 109 11.25 -32.11 2.12
CA ILE A 109 9.82 -32.35 1.90
C ILE A 109 9.00 -31.19 2.48
N TRP A 110 9.30 -30.77 3.72
CA TRP A 110 8.64 -29.63 4.34
C TRP A 110 8.86 -28.33 3.57
N PHE A 111 10.08 -28.13 3.07
CA PHE A 111 10.37 -26.96 2.24
C PHE A 111 9.59 -26.99 0.90
N MET A 112 9.50 -28.16 0.27
CA MET A 112 8.75 -28.36 -0.97
C MET A 112 7.23 -28.13 -0.75
N LEU A 113 6.68 -28.63 0.35
CA LEU A 113 5.28 -28.36 0.73
C LEU A 113 5.03 -26.86 0.97
N MET A 114 5.95 -26.18 1.65
CA MET A 114 5.87 -24.72 1.85
C MET A 114 5.84 -23.98 0.51
N LEU A 115 6.74 -24.31 -0.42
CA LEU A 115 6.71 -23.71 -1.77
C LEU A 115 5.42 -24.05 -2.51
N GLY A 116 4.90 -25.27 -2.39
CA GLY A 116 3.64 -25.69 -2.97
C GLY A 116 2.45 -24.84 -2.50
N THR A 117 2.43 -24.44 -1.22
CA THR A 117 1.38 -23.55 -0.70
C THR A 117 1.41 -22.16 -1.28
N LEU A 118 2.61 -21.66 -1.66
CA LEU A 118 2.76 -20.35 -2.32
C LEU A 118 2.22 -20.35 -3.76
N MET A 119 2.19 -21.52 -4.40
CA MET A 119 1.66 -21.67 -5.77
C MET A 119 0.13 -21.68 -5.81
N LEU A 120 -0.55 -21.83 -4.66
CA LEU A 120 -2.01 -21.80 -4.60
C LEU A 120 -2.54 -20.38 -4.87
N PRO A 121 -3.40 -20.19 -5.89
CA PRO A 121 -4.02 -18.92 -6.17
C PRO A 121 -4.79 -18.38 -4.95
N ILE A 122 -4.67 -17.08 -4.69
CA ILE A 122 -5.33 -16.47 -3.53
C ILE A 122 -6.85 -16.68 -3.56
N HIS A 123 -7.45 -16.68 -4.74
CA HIS A 123 -8.90 -16.86 -4.92
C HIS A 123 -9.41 -18.23 -4.43
N VAL A 124 -8.58 -19.26 -4.53
CA VAL A 124 -8.95 -20.62 -4.03
C VAL A 124 -9.02 -20.63 -2.50
N LYS A 125 -8.24 -19.79 -1.82
CA LYS A 125 -8.20 -19.71 -0.36
C LYS A 125 -9.27 -18.77 0.21
N LEU A 126 -9.68 -17.77 -0.54
CA LEU A 126 -10.55 -16.69 -0.07
C LEU A 126 -11.95 -17.18 0.33
N ILE A 127 -12.55 -18.04 -0.49
CA ILE A 127 -13.89 -18.61 -0.20
C ILE A 127 -13.90 -19.48 1.06
N PRO A 128 -12.99 -20.49 1.22
CA PRO A 128 -12.91 -21.26 2.46
C PRO A 128 -12.61 -20.41 3.70
N GLN A 129 -11.76 -19.39 3.60
CA GLN A 129 -11.47 -18.47 4.68
C GLN A 129 -12.71 -17.70 5.12
N TYR A 130 -13.49 -17.18 4.17
CA TYR A 130 -14.74 -16.47 4.48
C TYR A 130 -15.73 -17.37 5.20
N ILE A 131 -15.93 -18.61 4.72
CA ILE A 131 -16.82 -19.58 5.34
C ILE A 131 -16.37 -19.86 6.78
N MET A 132 -15.08 -20.07 7.00
CA MET A 132 -14.49 -20.31 8.32
C MET A 132 -14.74 -19.12 9.26
N TYR A 133 -14.48 -17.88 8.82
CA TYR A 133 -14.71 -16.69 9.63
C TYR A 133 -16.21 -16.46 9.94
N ASN A 134 -17.08 -16.78 8.98
CA ASN A 134 -18.52 -16.72 9.20
C ASN A 134 -18.98 -17.74 10.24
N GLN A 135 -18.46 -18.96 10.20
CA GLN A 135 -18.76 -20.00 11.20
C GLN A 135 -18.28 -19.63 12.60
N PHE A 136 -17.15 -18.92 12.71
CA PHE A 136 -16.63 -18.41 13.97
C PHE A 136 -17.36 -17.14 14.46
N GLY A 137 -18.31 -16.60 13.68
CA GLY A 137 -18.99 -15.37 14.02
C GLY A 137 -18.11 -14.12 13.97
N TRP A 138 -17.00 -14.14 13.22
CA TRP A 138 -16.03 -13.04 13.12
C TRP A 138 -16.35 -12.05 12.00
N VAL A 139 -17.40 -12.30 11.24
CA VAL A 139 -17.84 -11.41 10.17
C VAL A 139 -18.77 -10.34 10.75
N ASN A 140 -18.45 -9.06 10.51
CA ASN A 140 -19.22 -7.90 11.00
C ASN A 140 -19.24 -7.74 12.54
N THR A 141 -18.19 -8.12 13.22
CA THR A 141 -18.03 -7.93 14.67
C THR A 141 -17.21 -6.68 14.99
#